data_8769890f979529f3a03118485cc176e4
#
_entry.id   8769890f979529f3a03118485cc176e4
#
_cell.length_a   1.000
_cell.length_b   1.000
_cell.length_c   1.000
_cell.angle_alpha   90.00
_cell.angle_beta   90.00
_cell.angle_gamma   90.00
#
_symmetry.space_group_name_H-M   'P 1'
#
loop_
_entity.id
_entity.type
_entity.pdbx_description
1 polymer ?
#
loop_
_entity_poly.entity_id
_entity_poly.type
_entity_poly.pdbx_seq_one_letter_code
_entity_poly.pdbx_strand_id
1 'polypeptide(L)'
;MKILMLTWEYPPRVVGGIARVVYDLSHRLIKDGHEVTVVTYREGETPYFEDDKGVKVYRVDNYMINPNNFIDWIMQLNFNMVTKVNQLIAEEGAFDVIHAHDW
;
A
#
# COMPACT_ATOMS: atom_id res chain seq x y z
N MET A 1 6.57 16.74 2.82
CA MET A 1 6.81 15.55 3.65
C MET A 1 6.78 14.30 2.80
N LYS A 2 7.45 13.28 3.26
CA LYS A 2 7.50 11.99 2.63
C LYS A 2 6.57 11.04 3.41
N ILE A 3 5.46 10.67 2.80
CA ILE A 3 4.34 9.99 3.48
C ILE A 3 4.19 8.58 2.91
N LEU A 4 4.10 7.59 3.82
CA LEU A 4 3.81 6.20 3.46
C LEU A 4 2.38 5.87 3.87
N MET A 5 1.61 5.35 2.93
CA MET A 5 0.27 4.82 3.17
C MET A 5 0.33 3.30 3.13
N LEU A 6 -0.16 2.64 4.18
CA LEU A 6 -0.31 1.19 4.22
C LEU A 6 -1.78 0.86 4.17
N THR A 7 -2.19 0.07 3.19
CA THR A 7 -3.59 -0.30 3.01
C THR A 7 -3.70 -1.66 2.35
N TRP A 8 -4.76 -2.41 2.64
CA TRP A 8 -4.97 -3.70 2.00
C TRP A 8 -5.75 -3.57 0.69
N GLU A 9 -6.26 -2.38 0.39
CA GLU A 9 -6.92 -2.13 -0.89
C GLU A 9 -6.55 -0.77 -1.44
N TYR A 10 -6.36 -0.72 -2.75
CA TYR A 10 -6.12 0.49 -3.52
C TYR A 10 -6.64 0.20 -4.93
N PRO A 11 -7.26 1.15 -5.62
CA PRO A 11 -7.77 0.87 -6.96
C PRO A 11 -6.71 0.24 -7.87
N PRO A 12 -7.04 -0.76 -8.71
CA PRO A 12 -8.39 -1.24 -9.02
C PRO A 12 -9.02 -2.19 -8.00
N ARG A 13 -8.31 -2.58 -6.93
CA ARG A 13 -8.88 -3.41 -5.88
C ARG A 13 -9.76 -2.54 -4.98
N VAL A 14 -11.06 -2.73 -5.06
CA VAL A 14 -12.03 -2.02 -4.23
C VAL A 14 -12.93 -3.04 -3.55
N VAL A 15 -12.71 -3.24 -2.25
CA VAL A 15 -13.49 -4.16 -1.43
C VAL A 15 -14.56 -3.39 -0.65
N GLY A 16 -14.17 -2.23 -0.13
CA GLY A 16 -15.07 -1.36 0.62
C GLY A 16 -14.73 0.10 0.38
N GLY A 17 -14.96 0.95 1.38
CA GLY A 17 -14.71 2.39 1.25
C GLY A 17 -13.26 2.82 1.38
N ILE A 18 -12.39 1.96 1.91
CA ILE A 18 -11.01 2.34 2.22
C ILE A 18 -10.22 2.67 0.95
N ALA A 19 -10.38 1.89 -0.13
CA ALA A 19 -9.67 2.14 -1.37
C ALA A 19 -9.91 3.56 -1.87
N ARG A 20 -11.14 4.03 -1.83
CA ARG A 20 -11.50 5.37 -2.27
C ARG A 20 -10.92 6.44 -1.37
N VAL A 21 -10.96 6.22 -0.06
CA VAL A 21 -10.41 7.16 0.93
C VAL A 21 -8.92 7.31 0.72
N VAL A 22 -8.19 6.20 0.60
CA VAL A 22 -6.74 6.24 0.40
C VAL A 22 -6.39 6.89 -0.92
N TYR A 23 -7.12 6.57 -1.99
CA TYR A 23 -6.92 7.16 -3.30
C TYR A 23 -7.08 8.69 -3.25
N ASP A 24 -8.21 9.16 -2.73
CA ASP A 24 -8.51 10.58 -2.70
C ASP A 24 -7.52 11.34 -1.80
N LEU A 25 -7.21 10.81 -0.64
CA LEU A 25 -6.27 11.41 0.29
C LEU A 25 -4.87 11.47 -0.31
N SER A 26 -4.41 10.39 -0.92
CA SER A 26 -3.07 10.34 -1.53
C SER A 26 -2.93 11.38 -2.64
N HIS A 27 -3.91 11.49 -3.52
CA HIS A 27 -3.86 12.47 -4.61
C HIS A 27 -3.97 13.90 -4.09
N ARG A 28 -4.72 14.13 -3.03
CA ARG A 28 -4.79 15.45 -2.40
C ARG A 28 -3.45 15.85 -1.80
N LEU A 29 -2.76 14.91 -1.14
CA LEU A 29 -1.45 15.18 -0.55
C LEU A 29 -0.40 15.47 -1.63
N ILE A 30 -0.44 14.78 -2.75
CA ILE A 30 0.42 15.10 -3.90
C ILE A 30 0.17 16.52 -4.38
N LYS A 31 -1.09 16.92 -4.49
CA LYS A 31 -1.46 18.26 -4.91
C LYS A 31 -0.95 19.32 -3.94
N ASP A 32 -0.90 18.99 -2.67
CA ASP A 32 -0.40 19.88 -1.62
C ASP A 32 1.14 19.89 -1.52
N GLY A 33 1.84 19.17 -2.40
CA GLY A 33 3.30 19.23 -2.49
C GLY A 33 4.04 18.15 -1.71
N HIS A 34 3.33 17.13 -1.21
CA HIS A 34 3.97 16.02 -0.48
C HIS A 34 4.33 14.88 -1.43
N GLU A 35 5.32 14.08 -1.04
CA GLU A 35 5.60 12.80 -1.69
C GLU A 35 4.79 11.71 -1.02
N VAL A 36 4.06 10.91 -1.80
CA VAL A 36 3.22 9.84 -1.26
C VAL A 36 3.59 8.52 -1.91
N THR A 37 3.82 7.53 -1.06
CA THR A 37 4.05 6.14 -1.46
C THR A 37 2.97 5.29 -0.82
N VAL A 38 2.36 4.41 -1.61
CA VAL A 38 1.34 3.46 -1.14
C VAL A 38 1.92 2.06 -1.24
N VAL A 39 1.83 1.28 -0.17
CA VAL A 39 2.13 -0.16 -0.19
C VAL A 39 0.81 -0.89 0.07
N THR A 40 0.44 -1.78 -0.84
CA THR A 40 -0.86 -2.43 -0.82
C THR A 40 -0.78 -3.86 -1.37
N TYR A 41 -1.91 -4.57 -1.31
CA TYR A 41 -2.01 -5.93 -1.83
C TYR A 41 -2.17 -5.92 -3.36
N ARG A 42 -1.42 -6.81 -4.03
CA ARG A 42 -1.55 -7.03 -5.47
C ARG A 42 -2.68 -8.02 -5.74
N GLU A 43 -3.70 -7.56 -6.42
CA GLU A 43 -4.80 -8.41 -6.83
C GLU A 43 -4.76 -8.60 -8.35
N GLY A 44 -4.81 -9.88 -8.78
CA GLY A 44 -4.82 -10.20 -10.20
C GLY A 44 -3.52 -9.84 -10.90
N GLU A 45 -3.64 -9.24 -12.08
CA GLU A 45 -2.51 -8.92 -12.95
C GLU A 45 -2.07 -7.47 -12.84
N THR A 46 -2.41 -6.79 -11.74
CA THR A 46 -1.98 -5.41 -11.54
C THR A 46 -0.46 -5.31 -11.43
N PRO A 47 0.16 -4.20 -11.87
CA PRO A 47 1.61 -4.07 -11.79
C PRO A 47 2.11 -4.00 -10.35
N TYR A 48 3.32 -4.51 -10.13
CA TYR A 48 3.96 -4.41 -8.81
C TYR A 48 4.33 -2.97 -8.46
N PHE A 49 4.64 -2.16 -9.43
CA PHE A 49 4.88 -0.73 -9.26
C PHE A 49 4.10 0.06 -10.29
N GLU A 50 3.52 1.15 -9.84
CA GLU A 50 2.77 2.06 -10.70
C GLU A 50 2.95 3.49 -10.20
N ASP A 51 3.18 4.43 -11.12
CA ASP A 51 3.10 5.85 -10.80
C ASP A 51 1.69 6.32 -11.18
N ASP A 52 0.86 6.49 -10.17
CA ASP A 52 -0.53 6.90 -10.37
C ASP A 52 -0.64 8.41 -10.14
N LYS A 53 -0.39 9.18 -11.19
CA LYS A 53 -0.46 10.65 -11.19
C LYS A 53 0.40 11.26 -10.06
N GLY A 54 1.58 10.70 -9.86
CA GLY A 54 2.52 11.16 -8.84
C GLY A 54 2.51 10.31 -7.57
N VAL A 55 1.48 9.52 -7.33
CA VAL A 55 1.45 8.58 -6.21
C VAL A 55 2.22 7.32 -6.60
N LYS A 56 3.26 6.99 -5.85
CA LYS A 56 4.03 5.76 -6.09
C LYS A 56 3.33 4.61 -5.41
N VAL A 57 2.82 3.66 -6.20
CA VAL A 57 2.07 2.51 -5.70
C VAL A 57 2.91 1.26 -5.84
N TYR A 58 3.21 0.62 -4.72
CA TYR A 58 3.91 -0.67 -4.68
C TYR A 58 2.92 -1.73 -4.21
N ARG A 59 2.77 -2.79 -5.00
CA ARG A 59 1.88 -3.90 -4.68
C ARG A 59 2.68 -5.11 -4.30
N VAL A 60 2.25 -5.79 -3.24
CA VAL A 60 2.88 -7.02 -2.76
C VAL A 60 1.94 -8.19 -2.90
N ASP A 61 2.50 -9.35 -3.23
CA ASP A 61 1.74 -10.59 -3.30
C ASP A 61 1.49 -11.14 -1.90
N ASN A 62 0.44 -11.94 -1.78
CA ASN A 62 0.24 -12.81 -0.64
C ASN A 62 0.21 -14.25 -1.15
N TYR A 63 1.26 -15.01 -0.81
CA TYR A 63 1.44 -16.36 -1.30
C TYR A 63 0.66 -17.41 -0.51
N MET A 64 -0.12 -17.01 0.47
CA MET A 64 -0.93 -17.94 1.25
C MET A 64 -2.15 -18.36 0.43
N ILE A 65 -2.04 -19.54 -0.21
CA ILE A 65 -3.06 -20.02 -1.16
C ILE A 65 -4.31 -20.51 -0.44
N ASN A 66 -4.13 -21.25 0.66
CA ASN A 66 -5.24 -21.83 1.42
C ASN A 66 -5.13 -21.41 2.89
N PRO A 67 -5.43 -20.14 3.22
CA PRO A 67 -5.37 -19.71 4.60
C PRO A 67 -6.46 -20.42 5.43
N ASN A 68 -6.11 -20.80 6.66
CA ASN A 68 -7.06 -21.42 7.56
C ASN A 68 -8.19 -20.45 7.92
N ASN A 69 -7.89 -19.15 7.95
CA ASN A 69 -8.88 -18.10 8.19
C ASN A 69 -8.36 -16.76 7.68
N PHE A 70 -9.24 -15.75 7.74
CA PHE A 70 -8.92 -14.40 7.28
C PHE A 70 -7.76 -13.77 8.07
N ILE A 71 -7.66 -14.08 9.36
CA ILE A 71 -6.61 -13.52 10.21
C ILE A 71 -5.23 -13.99 9.75
N ASP A 72 -5.08 -15.27 9.43
CA ASP A 72 -3.82 -15.81 8.92
C ASP A 72 -3.42 -15.11 7.62
N TRP A 73 -4.39 -14.90 6.73
CA TRP A 73 -4.15 -14.21 5.46
C TRP A 73 -3.67 -12.77 5.69
N ILE A 74 -4.31 -12.06 6.61
CA ILE A 74 -3.94 -10.67 6.92
C ILE A 74 -2.56 -10.60 7.57
N MET A 75 -2.23 -11.53 8.47
CA MET A 75 -0.92 -11.55 9.10
C MET A 75 0.20 -11.77 8.08
N GLN A 76 -0.03 -12.67 7.12
CA GLN A 76 0.94 -12.91 6.04
C GLN A 76 1.07 -11.67 5.15
N LEU A 77 -0.05 -11.04 4.81
CA LEU A 77 -0.02 -9.80 4.03
C LEU A 77 0.77 -8.71 4.75
N ASN A 78 0.51 -8.52 6.05
CA ASN A 78 1.23 -7.52 6.84
C ASN A 78 2.73 -7.79 6.86
N PHE A 79 3.14 -9.04 6.99
CA PHE A 79 4.54 -9.42 6.94
C PHE A 79 5.16 -9.05 5.58
N ASN A 80 4.47 -9.35 4.49
CA ASN A 80 4.96 -9.04 3.14
C ASN A 80 5.04 -7.53 2.93
N MET A 81 4.08 -6.77 3.44
CA MET A 81 4.10 -5.32 3.35
C MET A 81 5.25 -4.71 4.15
N VAL A 82 5.50 -5.20 5.36
CA VAL A 82 6.63 -4.74 6.19
C VAL A 82 7.95 -5.02 5.48
N THR A 83 8.09 -6.19 4.87
CA THR A 83 9.29 -6.52 4.10
C THR A 83 9.51 -5.52 2.97
N LYS A 84 8.44 -5.16 2.25
CA LYS A 84 8.53 -4.17 1.17
C LYS A 84 8.88 -2.78 1.71
N VAL A 85 8.27 -2.39 2.82
CA VAL A 85 8.57 -1.08 3.44
C VAL A 85 10.03 -0.99 3.85
N ASN A 86 10.57 -2.04 4.47
CA ASN A 86 11.97 -2.07 4.88
C ASN A 86 12.90 -1.96 3.66
N GLN A 87 12.56 -2.62 2.56
CA GLN A 87 13.30 -2.50 1.31
C GLN A 87 13.28 -1.06 0.79
N LEU A 88 12.12 -0.42 0.78
CA LEU A 88 11.99 0.97 0.32
C LEU A 88 12.78 1.94 1.19
N ILE A 89 12.76 1.75 2.49
CA ILE A 89 13.55 2.60 3.41
C ILE A 89 15.03 2.45 3.13
N ALA A 90 15.50 1.23 2.90
CA ALA A 90 16.89 0.97 2.59
C ALA A 90 17.33 1.62 1.27
N GLU A 91 16.45 1.64 0.27
CA GLU A 91 16.77 2.15 -1.06
C GLU A 91 16.54 3.65 -1.21
N GLU A 92 15.51 4.19 -0.59
CA GLU A 92 15.05 5.57 -0.83
C GLU A 92 15.06 6.45 0.42
N GLY A 93 15.38 5.89 1.59
CA GLY A 93 15.39 6.61 2.85
C GLY A 93 14.07 6.53 3.61
N ALA A 94 14.07 7.07 4.82
CA ALA A 94 12.95 6.96 5.74
C ALA A 94 11.77 7.85 5.32
N PHE A 95 10.58 7.47 5.77
CA PHE A 95 9.38 8.28 5.62
C PHE A 95 9.20 9.19 6.84
N ASP A 96 8.60 10.36 6.62
CA ASP A 96 8.29 11.27 7.71
C ASP A 96 7.07 10.83 8.49
N VAL A 97 6.08 10.26 7.79
CA VAL A 97 4.82 9.80 8.37
C VAL A 97 4.44 8.46 7.77
N ILE A 98 3.96 7.55 8.61
CA ILE A 98 3.38 6.28 8.17
C ILE A 98 1.92 6.28 8.60
N HIS A 99 1.02 6.18 7.64
CA HIS A 99 -0.42 6.15 7.88
C HIS A 99 -0.98 4.79 7.47
N ALA A 100 -1.32 3.98 8.44
CA ALA A 100 -1.91 2.66 8.21
C ALA A 100 -3.42 2.78 8.21
N HIS A 101 -4.06 2.20 7.18
CA HIS A 101 -5.50 2.20 7.01
C HIS A 101 -6.03 0.81 7.28
N ASP A 102 -6.93 0.70 8.27
CA ASP A 102 -7.54 -0.55 8.69
C ASP A 102 -6.47 -1.51 9.24
N TRP A 103 -6.52 -2.76 8.80
CA TRP A 103 -5.64 -3.82 9.33
C TRP A 103 -4.16 -3.45 9.59
#